data_17a65f04bc280b606d3daa8d67981680
#
_entry.id   17a65f04bc280b606d3daa8d67981680
#
_cell.length_a   1.000
_cell.length_b   1.000
_cell.length_c   1.000
_cell.angle_alpha   90.00
_cell.angle_beta   90.00
_cell.angle_gamma   90.00
#
_symmetry.space_group_name_H-M   'P 1'
#
loop_
_entity.id
_entity.type
_entity.pdbx_description
1 polymer ?
#
loop_
_entity_poly.entity_id
_entity_poly.type
_entity_poly.pdbx_seq_one_letter_code
_entity_poly.pdbx_strand_id
1 'polypeptide(L)'
;EVAYFQPSGIRRTSRRLGLHTDSAYRFERGADPHQALGAADAATRLILAIAGGKTEDIAVVAGAAPTLVSEVELDETRARQLLGIPSFTADEGHGILEKLGLLKKDASDLASRWQIPSYRLDLQRPVDLIEELARVLGLERVPSRFRAAFAATDTADRAYDHLMSLRHALANRGFHEAQTLRLIS
;
A
#
# COMPACT_ATOMS: atom_id res chain seq x y z
N GLU A 1 -26.43 8.76 -7.12
CA GLU A 1 -25.58 7.91 -7.97
C GLU A 1 -24.36 7.46 -7.20
N VAL A 2 -24.04 6.16 -7.29
CA VAL A 2 -22.83 5.57 -6.70
C VAL A 2 -22.16 4.76 -7.80
N ALA A 3 -20.83 4.88 -7.94
CA ALA A 3 -20.12 4.23 -9.02
C ALA A 3 -18.73 3.73 -8.58
N TYR A 4 -18.26 2.71 -9.27
CA TYR A 4 -16.86 2.30 -9.27
C TYR A 4 -16.19 2.84 -10.54
N PHE A 5 -15.01 3.40 -10.39
CA PHE A 5 -14.18 3.88 -11.49
C PHE A 5 -12.84 3.17 -11.51
N GLN A 6 -12.32 2.92 -12.71
CA GLN A 6 -10.98 2.37 -12.85
C GLN A 6 -9.93 3.37 -12.32
N PRO A 7 -9.15 3.03 -11.28
CA PRO A 7 -8.24 3.95 -10.59
C PRO A 7 -7.24 4.66 -11.52
N SER A 8 -6.64 3.92 -12.47
CA SER A 8 -5.68 4.46 -13.44
C SER A 8 -6.32 5.47 -14.41
N GLY A 9 -7.60 5.28 -14.74
CA GLY A 9 -8.38 6.20 -15.57
C GLY A 9 -8.61 7.52 -14.86
N ILE A 10 -9.05 7.47 -13.60
CA ILE A 10 -9.25 8.66 -12.76
C ILE A 10 -7.96 9.45 -12.62
N ARG A 11 -6.84 8.79 -12.30
CA ARG A 11 -5.53 9.44 -12.16
C ARG A 11 -5.11 10.18 -13.44
N ARG A 12 -5.27 9.56 -14.61
CA ARG A 12 -4.96 10.20 -15.90
C ARG A 12 -5.86 11.40 -16.17
N THR A 13 -7.15 11.27 -15.91
CA THR A 13 -8.13 12.33 -16.16
C THR A 13 -7.90 13.52 -15.23
N SER A 14 -7.70 13.27 -13.93
CA SER A 14 -7.39 14.30 -12.95
C SER A 14 -6.15 15.11 -13.35
N ARG A 15 -5.07 14.45 -13.75
CA ARG A 15 -3.85 15.11 -14.23
C ARG A 15 -4.07 15.90 -15.52
N ARG A 16 -4.78 15.32 -16.50
CA ARG A 16 -5.02 15.96 -17.79
C ARG A 16 -5.87 17.22 -17.67
N LEU A 17 -6.84 17.22 -16.76
CA LEU A 17 -7.76 18.33 -16.55
C LEU A 17 -7.32 19.30 -15.45
N GLY A 18 -6.26 18.98 -14.71
CA GLY A 18 -5.82 19.77 -13.56
C GLY A 18 -6.83 19.77 -12.40
N LEU A 19 -7.72 18.77 -12.33
CA LEU A 19 -8.79 18.69 -11.33
C LEU A 19 -8.36 17.75 -10.19
N HIS A 20 -7.92 18.35 -9.10
CA HIS A 20 -7.57 17.64 -7.86
C HIS A 20 -8.71 17.79 -6.85
N THR A 21 -9.64 16.83 -6.83
CA THR A 21 -10.78 16.79 -5.91
C THR A 21 -10.63 15.65 -4.91
N ASP A 22 -11.32 15.74 -3.77
CA ASP A 22 -11.36 14.64 -2.78
C ASP A 22 -11.95 13.36 -3.40
N SER A 23 -12.90 13.48 -4.30
CA SER A 23 -13.44 12.35 -5.05
C SER A 23 -12.40 11.71 -5.95
N ALA A 24 -11.64 12.50 -6.73
CA ALA A 24 -10.56 12.00 -7.56
C ALA A 24 -9.49 11.28 -6.71
N TYR A 25 -9.11 11.88 -5.58
CA TYR A 25 -8.16 11.29 -4.63
C TYR A 25 -8.59 9.93 -4.08
N ARG A 26 -9.88 9.76 -3.78
CA ARG A 26 -10.42 8.49 -3.27
C ARG A 26 -10.54 7.45 -4.38
N PHE A 27 -11.11 7.81 -5.52
CA PHE A 27 -11.31 6.90 -6.64
C PHE A 27 -10.00 6.46 -7.31
N GLU A 28 -8.96 7.30 -7.33
CA GLU A 28 -7.66 6.90 -7.88
C GLU A 28 -6.92 5.87 -7.03
N ARG A 29 -7.31 5.71 -5.75
CA ARG A 29 -6.82 4.66 -4.85
C ARG A 29 -7.64 3.39 -4.91
N GLY A 30 -8.83 3.47 -5.48
CA GLY A 30 -9.79 2.40 -5.59
C GLY A 30 -10.88 2.52 -4.52
N ALA A 31 -12.11 2.22 -4.93
CA ALA A 31 -13.26 2.04 -4.06
C ALA A 31 -13.70 0.58 -4.13
N ASP A 32 -14.34 0.07 -3.09
CA ASP A 32 -14.88 -1.29 -3.11
C ASP A 32 -16.04 -1.41 -4.11
N PRO A 33 -15.88 -2.16 -5.22
CA PRO A 33 -16.93 -2.27 -6.22
C PRO A 33 -18.16 -3.03 -5.73
N HIS A 34 -18.00 -3.89 -4.71
CA HIS A 34 -19.10 -4.68 -4.14
C HIS A 34 -19.93 -3.89 -3.12
N GLN A 35 -19.44 -2.75 -2.64
CA GLN A 35 -20.15 -1.87 -1.70
C GLN A 35 -21.05 -0.83 -2.38
N ALA A 36 -21.02 -0.73 -3.71
CA ALA A 36 -21.76 0.33 -4.43
C ALA A 36 -23.26 0.34 -4.09
N LEU A 37 -23.93 -0.81 -4.13
CA LEU A 37 -25.36 -0.93 -3.79
C LEU A 37 -25.61 -0.63 -2.30
N GLY A 38 -24.79 -1.16 -1.40
CA GLY A 38 -24.91 -0.89 0.04
C GLY A 38 -24.71 0.60 0.38
N ALA A 39 -23.77 1.26 -0.29
CA ALA A 39 -23.55 2.69 -0.14
C ALA A 39 -24.73 3.54 -0.67
N ALA A 40 -25.30 3.14 -1.81
CA ALA A 40 -26.50 3.78 -2.36
C ALA A 40 -27.69 3.66 -1.42
N ASP A 41 -27.93 2.46 -0.87
CA ASP A 41 -29.00 2.22 0.10
C ASP A 41 -28.79 3.02 1.41
N ALA A 42 -27.58 3.02 1.94
CA ALA A 42 -27.25 3.81 3.13
C ALA A 42 -27.45 5.31 2.92
N ALA A 43 -27.02 5.85 1.77
CA ALA A 43 -27.23 7.24 1.41
C ALA A 43 -28.73 7.56 1.26
N THR A 44 -29.49 6.69 0.63
CA THR A 44 -30.94 6.85 0.46
C THR A 44 -31.65 6.89 1.82
N ARG A 45 -31.34 5.95 2.70
CA ARG A 45 -31.90 5.94 4.07
C ARG A 45 -31.58 7.22 4.83
N LEU A 46 -30.36 7.70 4.71
CA LEU A 46 -29.95 8.95 5.38
C LEU A 46 -30.70 10.16 4.85
N ILE A 47 -30.87 10.28 3.53
CA ILE A 47 -31.63 11.36 2.91
C ILE A 47 -33.08 11.33 3.38
N LEU A 48 -33.72 10.16 3.37
CA LEU A 48 -35.10 10.02 3.84
C LEU A 48 -35.28 10.39 5.32
N ALA A 49 -34.30 10.01 6.15
CA ALA A 49 -34.32 10.33 7.59
C ALA A 49 -34.19 11.84 7.85
N ILE A 50 -33.40 12.57 7.06
CA ILE A 50 -33.12 14.00 7.28
C ILE A 50 -34.15 14.88 6.54
N ALA A 51 -34.43 14.58 5.28
CA ALA A 51 -35.23 15.43 4.39
C ALA A 51 -36.66 14.91 4.17
N GLY A 52 -36.95 13.69 4.58
CA GLY A 52 -38.22 13.04 4.30
C GLY A 52 -38.37 12.67 2.81
N GLY A 53 -39.57 12.34 2.40
CA GLY A 53 -39.91 12.00 1.01
C GLY A 53 -40.19 10.51 0.84
N LYS A 54 -40.22 10.07 -0.43
CA LYS A 54 -40.44 8.67 -0.82
C LYS A 54 -39.43 8.33 -1.91
N THR A 55 -38.96 7.11 -1.90
CA THR A 55 -38.15 6.55 -2.99
C THR A 55 -39.02 5.81 -3.98
N GLU A 56 -38.58 5.74 -5.22
CA GLU A 56 -39.03 4.74 -6.17
C GLU A 56 -38.30 3.42 -5.90
N ASP A 57 -38.98 2.30 -6.07
CA ASP A 57 -38.50 1.00 -5.61
C ASP A 57 -37.47 0.33 -6.54
N ILE A 58 -36.96 1.04 -7.56
CA ILE A 58 -36.10 0.46 -8.59
C ILE A 58 -34.71 1.09 -8.54
N ALA A 59 -33.73 0.32 -8.07
CA ALA A 59 -32.33 0.63 -8.28
C ALA A 59 -31.90 0.17 -9.68
N VAL A 60 -31.42 1.10 -10.51
CA VAL A 60 -30.85 0.75 -11.82
C VAL A 60 -29.36 0.50 -11.66
N VAL A 61 -28.93 -0.72 -12.03
CA VAL A 61 -27.52 -1.12 -11.99
C VAL A 61 -27.00 -1.26 -13.42
N ALA A 62 -25.91 -0.58 -13.75
CA ALA A 62 -25.25 -0.67 -15.04
C ALA A 62 -23.77 -1.08 -14.88
N GLY A 63 -23.29 -1.92 -15.79
CA GLY A 63 -21.92 -2.44 -15.76
C GLY A 63 -21.77 -3.71 -14.93
N ALA A 64 -20.52 -4.16 -14.82
CA ALA A 64 -20.13 -5.32 -14.02
C ALA A 64 -18.99 -4.96 -13.08
N ALA A 65 -19.03 -5.48 -11.86
CA ALA A 65 -17.94 -5.35 -10.91
C ALA A 65 -16.67 -6.04 -11.48
N PRO A 66 -15.47 -5.45 -11.28
CA PRO A 66 -14.25 -6.09 -11.69
C PRO A 66 -13.98 -7.35 -10.86
N THR A 67 -13.27 -8.31 -11.44
CA THR A 67 -12.76 -9.46 -10.69
C THR A 67 -11.66 -9.00 -9.76
N LEU A 68 -11.84 -9.23 -8.46
CA LEU A 68 -10.85 -8.94 -7.43
C LEU A 68 -10.10 -10.19 -7.03
N VAL A 69 -8.90 -10.02 -6.47
CA VAL A 69 -8.20 -11.10 -5.76
C VAL A 69 -9.02 -11.42 -4.51
N SER A 70 -9.55 -12.64 -4.46
CA SER A 70 -10.40 -13.09 -3.35
C SER A 70 -9.64 -13.89 -2.31
N GLU A 71 -8.52 -14.50 -2.68
CA GLU A 71 -7.71 -15.33 -1.78
C GLU A 71 -6.22 -15.10 -2.01
N VAL A 72 -5.47 -15.12 -0.92
CA VAL A 72 -4.00 -15.05 -0.92
C VAL A 72 -3.48 -16.14 0.01
N GLU A 73 -2.46 -16.86 -0.44
CA GLU A 73 -1.74 -17.84 0.37
C GLU A 73 -0.53 -17.19 1.01
N LEU A 74 -0.37 -17.40 2.33
CA LEU A 74 0.77 -16.96 3.12
C LEU A 74 1.68 -18.16 3.40
N ASP A 75 2.93 -18.10 2.93
CA ASP A 75 3.99 -19.03 3.33
C ASP A 75 4.52 -18.59 4.69
N GLU A 76 4.27 -19.40 5.71
CA GLU A 76 4.64 -19.15 7.11
C GLU A 76 6.15 -19.09 7.31
N THR A 77 6.88 -19.93 6.58
CA THR A 77 8.35 -19.94 6.65
C THR A 77 8.92 -18.66 6.07
N ARG A 78 8.38 -18.23 4.93
CA ARG A 78 8.79 -16.99 4.29
C ARG A 78 8.42 -15.76 5.12
N ALA A 79 7.26 -15.77 5.76
CA ALA A 79 6.84 -14.71 6.67
C ALA A 79 7.83 -14.55 7.83
N ARG A 80 8.19 -15.63 8.51
CA ARG A 80 9.19 -15.62 9.60
C ARG A 80 10.55 -15.11 9.13
N GLN A 81 11.01 -15.55 7.96
CA GLN A 81 12.29 -15.12 7.39
C GLN A 81 12.31 -13.62 7.09
N LEU A 82 11.24 -13.08 6.47
CA LEU A 82 11.17 -11.67 6.10
C LEU A 82 10.98 -10.76 7.30
N LEU A 83 10.14 -11.15 8.26
CA LEU A 83 9.95 -10.40 9.49
C LEU A 83 11.20 -10.37 10.34
N GLY A 84 11.96 -11.47 10.37
CA GLY A 84 13.21 -11.57 11.14
C GLY A 84 13.00 -11.44 12.65
N ILE A 85 11.78 -11.63 13.15
CA ILE A 85 11.41 -11.53 14.57
C ILE A 85 11.49 -12.93 15.18
N PRO A 86 12.46 -13.23 16.08
CA PRO A 86 12.64 -14.57 16.60
C PRO A 86 11.45 -15.12 17.39
N SER A 87 10.69 -14.25 18.05
CA SER A 87 9.52 -14.59 18.87
C SER A 87 8.21 -14.68 18.07
N PHE A 88 8.22 -14.42 16.77
CA PHE A 88 7.02 -14.46 15.95
C PHE A 88 6.52 -15.89 15.74
N THR A 89 5.23 -16.11 15.98
CA THR A 89 4.57 -17.40 15.77
C THR A 89 3.47 -17.26 14.69
N ALA A 90 3.13 -18.35 14.02
CA ALA A 90 2.05 -18.37 13.05
C ALA A 90 0.70 -18.00 13.70
N ASP A 91 0.43 -18.48 14.90
CA ASP A 91 -0.82 -18.17 15.62
C ASP A 91 -0.96 -16.67 15.93
N GLU A 92 0.13 -16.00 16.32
CA GLU A 92 0.14 -14.55 16.49
C GLU A 92 -0.19 -13.84 15.17
N GLY A 93 0.42 -14.28 14.07
CA GLY A 93 0.16 -13.77 12.73
C GLY A 93 -1.29 -13.98 12.29
N HIS A 94 -1.82 -15.18 12.50
CA HIS A 94 -3.22 -15.49 12.17
C HIS A 94 -4.19 -14.60 12.96
N GLY A 95 -3.98 -14.43 14.27
CA GLY A 95 -4.81 -13.54 15.09
C GLY A 95 -4.76 -12.07 14.65
N ILE A 96 -3.65 -11.61 14.09
CA ILE A 96 -3.54 -10.26 13.52
C ILE A 96 -4.38 -10.16 12.24
N LEU A 97 -4.21 -11.09 11.30
CA LEU A 97 -4.93 -11.06 10.02
C LEU A 97 -6.44 -11.19 10.22
N GLU A 98 -6.90 -12.00 11.16
CA GLU A 98 -8.32 -12.12 11.53
C GLU A 98 -8.87 -10.80 12.09
N LYS A 99 -8.13 -10.10 12.96
CA LYS A 99 -8.51 -8.78 13.49
C LYS A 99 -8.54 -7.70 12.40
N LEU A 100 -7.79 -7.86 11.33
CA LEU A 100 -7.83 -6.99 10.16
C LEU A 100 -8.99 -7.34 9.19
N GLY A 101 -9.83 -8.32 9.54
CA GLY A 101 -11.02 -8.68 8.80
C GLY A 101 -10.81 -9.73 7.72
N LEU A 102 -9.64 -10.35 7.64
CA LEU A 102 -9.40 -11.47 6.73
C LEU A 102 -10.00 -12.75 7.33
N LEU A 103 -10.50 -13.64 6.48
CA LEU A 103 -11.06 -14.92 6.92
C LEU A 103 -10.09 -16.05 6.55
N LYS A 104 -9.63 -16.76 7.57
CA LYS A 104 -8.79 -17.94 7.38
C LYS A 104 -9.63 -19.09 6.78
N LYS A 105 -9.22 -19.62 5.64
CA LYS A 105 -9.87 -20.75 4.95
C LYS A 105 -9.28 -22.08 5.40
N ASP A 106 -7.99 -22.20 5.31
CA ASP A 106 -7.24 -23.36 5.76
C ASP A 106 -5.84 -22.93 6.25
N ALA A 107 -5.20 -23.80 7.00
CA ALA A 107 -3.83 -23.60 7.45
C ALA A 107 -3.15 -24.95 7.68
N SER A 108 -1.85 -24.96 7.39
CA SER A 108 -0.90 -26.02 7.73
C SER A 108 0.30 -25.42 8.44
N ASP A 109 1.26 -26.23 8.85
CA ASP A 109 2.50 -25.75 9.49
C ASP A 109 3.34 -24.87 8.56
N LEU A 110 3.15 -24.98 7.25
CA LEU A 110 3.97 -24.32 6.24
C LEU A 110 3.25 -23.16 5.53
N ALA A 111 1.93 -23.22 5.41
CA ALA A 111 1.15 -22.22 4.69
C ALA A 111 -0.25 -22.06 5.24
N SER A 112 -0.81 -20.86 5.09
CA SER A 112 -2.20 -20.54 5.40
C SER A 112 -2.85 -19.79 4.25
N ARG A 113 -4.14 -20.06 3.98
CA ARG A 113 -4.91 -19.41 2.93
C ARG A 113 -5.94 -18.47 3.52
N TRP A 114 -5.97 -17.25 2.98
CA TRP A 114 -6.75 -16.15 3.50
C TRP A 114 -7.70 -15.61 2.45
N GLN A 115 -8.97 -15.51 2.80
CA GLN A 115 -9.95 -14.78 2.01
C GLN A 115 -9.79 -13.28 2.29
N ILE A 116 -9.64 -12.52 1.21
CA ILE A 116 -9.43 -11.07 1.26
C ILE A 116 -10.77 -10.35 1.17
N PRO A 117 -11.09 -9.44 2.09
CA PRO A 117 -12.28 -8.59 1.98
C PRO A 117 -12.23 -7.71 0.72
N SER A 118 -13.36 -7.49 0.08
CA SER A 118 -13.45 -6.73 -1.18
C SER A 118 -12.98 -5.28 -1.07
N TYR A 119 -13.02 -4.69 0.12
CA TYR A 119 -12.53 -3.34 0.36
C TYR A 119 -11.00 -3.25 0.51
N ARG A 120 -10.28 -4.38 0.63
CA ARG A 120 -8.82 -4.45 0.71
C ARG A 120 -8.22 -4.72 -0.67
N LEU A 121 -8.31 -3.73 -1.55
CA LEU A 121 -7.79 -3.80 -2.91
C LEU A 121 -6.25 -3.84 -2.98
N ASP A 122 -5.60 -3.53 -1.90
CA ASP A 122 -4.15 -3.51 -1.70
C ASP A 122 -3.56 -4.90 -1.44
N LEU A 123 -4.34 -5.83 -0.86
CA LEU A 123 -3.88 -7.17 -0.50
C LEU A 123 -4.03 -8.14 -1.68
N GLN A 124 -3.00 -8.25 -2.50
CA GLN A 124 -3.04 -9.06 -3.72
C GLN A 124 -2.00 -10.18 -3.73
N ARG A 125 -0.96 -10.07 -2.92
CA ARG A 125 0.22 -10.95 -2.93
C ARG A 125 0.56 -11.41 -1.52
N PRO A 126 1.27 -12.53 -1.35
CA PRO A 126 1.73 -12.99 -0.04
C PRO A 126 2.51 -11.94 0.76
N VAL A 127 3.33 -11.14 0.07
CA VAL A 127 4.14 -10.09 0.73
C VAL A 127 3.27 -8.97 1.31
N ASP A 128 2.11 -8.70 0.73
CA ASP A 128 1.19 -7.68 1.23
C ASP A 128 0.62 -8.11 2.61
N LEU A 129 0.39 -9.43 2.81
CA LEU A 129 0.01 -9.96 4.13
C LEU A 129 1.16 -9.85 5.14
N ILE A 130 2.40 -10.09 4.71
CA ILE A 130 3.59 -9.95 5.57
C ILE A 130 3.79 -8.49 5.98
N GLU A 131 3.53 -7.54 5.09
CA GLU A 131 3.55 -6.11 5.39
C GLU A 131 2.54 -5.76 6.49
N GLU A 132 1.31 -6.27 6.42
CA GLU A 132 0.31 -6.07 7.47
C GLU A 132 0.76 -6.65 8.82
N LEU A 133 1.36 -7.83 8.80
CA LEU A 133 1.94 -8.41 10.01
C LEU A 133 3.05 -7.51 10.59
N ALA A 134 3.99 -7.06 9.77
CA ALA A 134 5.07 -6.17 10.20
C ALA A 134 4.53 -4.86 10.81
N ARG A 135 3.52 -4.27 10.16
CA ARG A 135 2.91 -3.01 10.58
C ARG A 135 2.23 -3.12 11.94
N VAL A 136 1.53 -4.24 12.21
CA VAL A 136 0.79 -4.44 13.46
C VAL A 136 1.71 -4.92 14.58
N LEU A 137 2.70 -5.77 14.28
CA LEU A 137 3.70 -6.25 15.24
C LEU A 137 4.59 -5.12 15.75
N GLY A 138 4.83 -4.10 14.94
CA GLY A 138 5.74 -3.00 15.20
C GLY A 138 7.18 -3.29 14.78
N LEU A 139 7.79 -2.31 14.13
CA LEU A 139 9.16 -2.42 13.62
C LEU A 139 10.21 -2.46 14.74
N GLU A 140 9.86 -2.02 15.94
CA GLU A 140 10.69 -2.08 17.14
C GLU A 140 11.00 -3.52 17.59
N ARG A 141 10.17 -4.50 17.18
CA ARG A 141 10.40 -5.93 17.44
C ARG A 141 11.44 -6.54 16.52
N VAL A 142 11.77 -5.88 15.41
CA VAL A 142 12.80 -6.35 14.47
C VAL A 142 14.18 -6.09 15.05
N PRO A 143 14.99 -7.13 15.30
CA PRO A 143 16.30 -6.95 15.90
C PRO A 143 17.25 -6.22 14.96
N SER A 144 17.80 -5.09 15.40
CA SER A 144 18.86 -4.40 14.67
C SER A 144 20.15 -5.21 14.68
N ARG A 145 20.68 -5.52 13.52
CA ARG A 145 21.98 -6.18 13.38
C ARG A 145 22.98 -5.21 12.79
N PHE A 146 23.84 -4.66 13.63
CA PHE A 146 25.00 -3.93 13.15
C PHE A 146 26.06 -4.94 12.67
N ARG A 147 26.20 -5.10 11.38
CA ARG A 147 27.40 -5.67 10.79
C ARG A 147 28.22 -4.52 10.22
N ALA A 148 29.23 -4.08 10.92
CA ALA A 148 30.30 -3.30 10.31
C ALA A 148 31.02 -4.22 9.31
N ALA A 149 30.62 -4.20 8.06
CA ALA A 149 31.40 -4.78 6.98
C ALA A 149 32.35 -3.68 6.51
N PHE A 150 33.65 -3.81 6.81
CA PHE A 150 34.66 -3.05 6.09
C PHE A 150 34.66 -3.61 4.67
N ALA A 151 34.00 -2.95 3.74
CA ALA A 151 34.20 -3.22 2.33
C ALA A 151 35.62 -2.74 1.97
N ALA A 152 36.37 -3.56 1.24
CA ALA A 152 37.62 -3.10 0.65
C ALA A 152 37.31 -1.89 -0.27
N THR A 153 38.11 -0.83 -0.16
CA THR A 153 37.97 0.35 -1.03
C THR A 153 38.05 -0.08 -2.49
N ASP A 154 37.02 0.27 -3.25
CA ASP A 154 36.97 0.03 -4.67
C ASP A 154 37.35 1.29 -5.50
N THR A 155 37.21 1.18 -6.82
CA THR A 155 37.49 2.32 -7.72
C THR A 155 36.50 3.47 -7.55
N ALA A 156 35.24 3.15 -7.14
CA ALA A 156 34.21 4.18 -6.91
C ALA A 156 34.49 4.97 -5.65
N ASP A 157 34.96 4.30 -4.57
CA ASP A 157 35.38 4.99 -3.34
C ASP A 157 36.54 5.95 -3.61
N ARG A 158 37.55 5.53 -4.38
CA ARG A 158 38.67 6.37 -4.76
C ARG A 158 38.25 7.57 -5.63
N ALA A 159 37.30 7.36 -6.54
CA ALA A 159 36.75 8.45 -7.36
C ALA A 159 36.00 9.47 -6.48
N TYR A 160 35.24 9.00 -5.48
CA TYR A 160 34.57 9.86 -4.51
C TYR A 160 35.59 10.67 -3.69
N ASP A 161 36.63 10.03 -3.17
CA ASP A 161 37.66 10.70 -2.39
C ASP A 161 38.39 11.78 -3.18
N HIS A 162 38.71 11.48 -4.45
CA HIS A 162 39.29 12.47 -5.36
C HIS A 162 38.36 13.64 -5.61
N LEU A 163 37.07 13.39 -5.83
CA LEU A 163 36.08 14.46 -6.02
C LEU A 163 35.96 15.33 -4.78
N MET A 164 35.91 14.74 -3.60
CA MET A 164 35.84 15.49 -2.34
C MET A 164 37.11 16.32 -2.10
N SER A 165 38.27 15.76 -2.40
CA SER A 165 39.56 16.49 -2.30
C SER A 165 39.61 17.70 -3.26
N LEU A 166 39.11 17.53 -4.49
CA LEU A 166 39.01 18.62 -5.47
C LEU A 166 38.04 19.72 -4.98
N ARG A 167 36.89 19.35 -4.47
CA ARG A 167 35.91 20.28 -3.90
C ARG A 167 36.52 21.12 -2.78
N HIS A 168 37.20 20.50 -1.83
CA HIS A 168 37.87 21.18 -0.74
C HIS A 168 38.99 22.10 -1.26
N ALA A 169 39.80 21.66 -2.23
CA ALA A 169 40.86 22.49 -2.81
C ALA A 169 40.31 23.72 -3.54
N LEU A 170 39.18 23.62 -4.20
CA LEU A 170 38.52 24.76 -4.85
C LEU A 170 37.88 25.71 -3.81
N ALA A 171 37.20 25.17 -2.81
CA ALA A 171 36.62 25.97 -1.73
C ALA A 171 37.68 26.78 -0.98
N ASN A 172 38.83 26.18 -0.71
CA ASN A 172 39.97 26.86 -0.07
C ASN A 172 40.60 27.99 -0.93
N ARG A 173 40.30 27.99 -2.24
CA ARG A 173 40.71 29.07 -3.17
C ARG A 173 39.61 30.11 -3.41
N GLY A 174 38.51 30.06 -2.66
CA GLY A 174 37.42 31.02 -2.73
C GLY A 174 36.34 30.72 -3.76
N PHE A 175 36.33 29.51 -4.36
CA PHE A 175 35.23 29.09 -5.24
C PHE A 175 34.05 28.64 -4.42
N HIS A 176 32.84 28.92 -4.88
CA HIS A 176 31.59 28.41 -4.33
C HIS A 176 31.00 27.35 -5.22
N GLU A 177 30.61 26.21 -4.62
CA GLU A 177 29.94 25.17 -5.36
C GLU A 177 28.46 25.53 -5.55
N ALA A 178 27.95 25.40 -6.78
CA ALA A 178 26.55 25.56 -7.09
C ALA A 178 25.97 24.20 -7.50
N GLN A 179 24.92 23.76 -6.82
CA GLN A 179 24.10 22.62 -7.27
C GLN A 179 22.90 23.13 -8.06
N THR A 180 22.87 22.78 -9.32
CA THR A 180 21.72 23.06 -10.19
C THR A 180 20.76 21.87 -10.21
N LEU A 181 19.50 22.12 -10.57
CA LEU A 181 18.52 21.06 -10.78
C LEU A 181 18.99 20.14 -11.92
N ARG A 182 19.01 18.83 -11.67
CA ARG A 182 19.39 17.83 -12.66
C ARG A 182 18.23 17.38 -13.57
N LEU A 183 16.99 17.77 -13.25
CA LEU A 183 15.82 17.47 -14.06
C LEU A 183 15.73 18.51 -15.18
N ILE A 184 16.16 18.10 -16.35
CA ILE A 184 15.95 18.84 -17.60
C ILE A 184 14.78 18.15 -18.30
N SER A 185 13.80 18.95 -18.70
CA SER A 185 12.65 18.51 -19.53
C SER A 185 13.10 18.17 -20.94
#